data_37b4638787269cd9e226750445934130
#
_entry.id   37b4638787269cd9e226750445934130
#
_cell.length_a   1.000
_cell.length_b   1.000
_cell.length_c   1.000
_cell.angle_alpha   90.00
_cell.angle_beta   90.00
_cell.angle_gamma   90.00
#
_symmetry.space_group_name_H-M   'P 1'
#
loop_
_entity.id
_entity.type
_entity.pdbx_description
1 polymer ?
#
loop_
_entity_poly.entity_id
_entity_poly.type
_entity_poly.pdbx_seq_one_letter_code
_entity_poly.pdbx_strand_id
1 'polypeptide(L)'
;MEIRYSALRLDGDAQVEADAARDTFWELPPGAESDDAVFDKQMWVQTVMYRWGICGYTAYVSNGDVGSGERAAASVFFAPPSYFPGSLAMPSGPVSGDAILISNVFVDQPYMGLYLEHSLIDTVVTEAERRGIVAVEAFGRNDADTPEGSYFPEGYHGWEERPHSGDLEGAPVLSADILEQQGFEIIGKHPRFPRYRKDLNSAASLFSDFEADTHALLNNSAPLSTVLGGQWA
;
A
#
# COMPACT_ATOMS: atom_id res chain seq x y z
N MET A 1 20.96 -16.78 1.99
CA MET A 1 19.68 -16.31 1.48
C MET A 1 19.79 -14.80 1.33
N GLU A 2 19.53 -14.28 0.14
CA GLU A 2 19.53 -12.86 -0.19
C GLU A 2 18.12 -12.45 -0.64
N ILE A 3 17.65 -11.28 -0.23
CA ILE A 3 16.34 -10.74 -0.59
C ILE A 3 16.55 -9.43 -1.35
N ARG A 4 15.95 -9.32 -2.52
CA ARG A 4 15.98 -8.11 -3.36
C ARG A 4 14.56 -7.66 -3.68
N TYR A 5 14.28 -6.38 -3.47
CA TYR A 5 13.01 -5.75 -3.84
C TYR A 5 13.16 -5.04 -5.18
N SER A 6 12.23 -5.25 -6.09
CA SER A 6 12.24 -4.65 -7.43
C SER A 6 10.86 -4.14 -7.80
N ALA A 7 10.79 -2.93 -8.34
CA ALA A 7 9.57 -2.44 -8.96
C ALA A 7 9.16 -3.32 -10.14
N LEU A 8 7.86 -3.51 -10.31
CA LEU A 8 7.33 -4.19 -11.50
C LEU A 8 7.72 -3.43 -12.76
N ARG A 9 8.02 -4.15 -13.84
CA ARG A 9 8.46 -3.60 -15.12
C ARG A 9 7.70 -4.27 -16.27
N LEU A 10 7.59 -3.57 -17.39
CA LEU A 10 6.94 -4.11 -18.59
C LEU A 10 7.87 -4.92 -19.49
N ASP A 11 9.18 -4.86 -19.22
CA ASP A 11 10.22 -5.49 -20.04
C ASP A 11 10.50 -6.96 -19.62
N GLY A 12 9.53 -7.81 -19.78
CA GLY A 12 9.64 -9.25 -20.00
C GLY A 12 10.03 -10.16 -18.84
N ASP A 13 10.81 -9.75 -17.85
CA ASP A 13 11.33 -10.60 -16.77
C ASP A 13 10.73 -10.32 -15.39
N ALA A 14 9.73 -9.45 -15.31
CA ALA A 14 9.08 -9.15 -14.04
C ALA A 14 8.20 -10.32 -13.62
N GLN A 15 8.77 -11.26 -12.90
CA GLN A 15 7.99 -12.30 -12.25
C GLN A 15 7.24 -11.68 -11.08
N VAL A 16 5.96 -11.95 -11.04
CA VAL A 16 5.07 -11.66 -9.93
C VAL A 16 4.90 -12.96 -9.15
N GLU A 17 4.66 -12.87 -7.84
CA GLU A 17 4.27 -14.03 -7.05
C GLU A 17 3.02 -14.69 -7.69
N ALA A 18 2.91 -16.01 -7.63
CA ALA A 18 1.98 -16.78 -8.46
C ALA A 18 0.50 -16.47 -8.17
N ASP A 19 0.12 -16.28 -6.91
CA ASP A 19 -1.25 -15.94 -6.52
C ASP A 19 -1.56 -14.47 -6.84
N ALA A 20 -0.60 -13.58 -6.62
CA ALA A 20 -0.69 -12.18 -7.00
C ALA A 20 -0.95 -12.00 -8.51
N ALA A 21 -0.36 -12.87 -9.35
CA ALA A 21 -0.53 -12.83 -10.80
C ALA A 21 -1.94 -13.23 -11.26
N ARG A 22 -2.71 -13.91 -10.42
CA ARG A 22 -4.03 -14.47 -10.75
C ARG A 22 -5.17 -13.81 -10.01
N ASP A 23 -4.88 -13.09 -8.94
CA ASP A 23 -5.90 -12.37 -8.20
C ASP A 23 -6.34 -11.11 -8.95
N THR A 24 -7.63 -10.98 -9.22
CA THR A 24 -8.25 -9.85 -9.90
C THR A 24 -9.37 -9.21 -9.08
N PHE A 25 -9.47 -9.55 -7.80
CA PHE A 25 -10.52 -9.02 -6.91
C PHE A 25 -10.56 -7.49 -6.91
N TRP A 26 -9.40 -6.87 -6.85
CA TRP A 26 -9.29 -5.41 -6.79
C TRP A 26 -9.40 -4.73 -8.15
N GLU A 27 -8.92 -5.39 -9.19
CA GLU A 27 -8.80 -4.85 -10.55
C GLU A 27 -10.09 -4.88 -11.35
N LEU A 28 -11.03 -5.76 -10.97
CA LEU A 28 -12.32 -5.88 -11.62
C LEU A 28 -13.45 -5.25 -10.78
N PRO A 29 -14.52 -4.74 -11.43
CA PRO A 29 -15.69 -4.28 -10.71
C PRO A 29 -16.35 -5.40 -9.89
N PRO A 30 -17.02 -5.08 -8.76
CA PRO A 30 -17.74 -6.07 -7.98
C PRO A 30 -18.73 -6.87 -8.83
N GLY A 31 -18.69 -8.22 -8.70
CA GLY A 31 -19.54 -9.13 -9.47
C GLY A 31 -19.06 -9.43 -10.90
N ALA A 32 -17.95 -8.84 -11.34
CA ALA A 32 -17.33 -9.23 -12.61
C ALA A 32 -16.54 -10.52 -12.43
N GLU A 33 -16.63 -11.41 -13.40
CA GLU A 33 -15.82 -12.64 -13.48
C GLU A 33 -14.76 -12.47 -14.56
N SER A 34 -13.61 -13.10 -14.34
CA SER A 34 -12.51 -13.12 -15.31
C SER A 34 -12.45 -14.48 -16.00
N ASP A 35 -12.48 -14.48 -17.32
CA ASP A 35 -12.24 -15.70 -18.12
C ASP A 35 -10.73 -16.07 -18.16
N ASP A 36 -9.85 -15.07 -18.00
CA ASP A 36 -8.39 -15.22 -17.93
C ASP A 36 -7.81 -14.19 -16.94
N ALA A 37 -7.76 -14.57 -15.68
CA ALA A 37 -7.31 -13.70 -14.59
C ALA A 37 -5.85 -13.23 -14.77
N VAL A 38 -4.99 -14.07 -15.36
CA VAL A 38 -3.59 -13.70 -15.63
C VAL A 38 -3.53 -12.61 -16.69
N PHE A 39 -4.30 -12.75 -17.74
CA PHE A 39 -4.40 -11.76 -18.81
C PHE A 39 -4.97 -10.42 -18.27
N ASP A 40 -6.07 -10.47 -17.51
CA ASP A 40 -6.68 -9.27 -16.94
C ASP A 40 -5.72 -8.56 -15.98
N LYS A 41 -5.01 -9.30 -15.14
CA LYS A 41 -3.97 -8.72 -14.27
C LYS A 41 -2.86 -8.07 -15.09
N GLN A 42 -2.37 -8.71 -16.14
CA GLN A 42 -1.35 -8.15 -17.02
C GLN A 42 -1.83 -6.87 -17.71
N MET A 43 -3.07 -6.84 -18.20
CA MET A 43 -3.67 -5.65 -18.81
C MET A 43 -3.82 -4.51 -17.81
N TRP A 44 -4.20 -4.82 -16.56
CA TRP A 44 -4.24 -3.83 -15.50
C TRP A 44 -2.84 -3.28 -15.20
N VAL A 45 -1.83 -4.14 -15.00
CA VAL A 45 -0.43 -3.73 -14.79
C VAL A 45 0.04 -2.80 -15.89
N GLN A 46 -0.16 -3.17 -17.17
CA GLN A 46 0.23 -2.35 -18.31
C GLN A 46 -0.47 -0.99 -18.30
N THR A 47 -1.75 -0.98 -17.99
CA THR A 47 -2.57 0.25 -17.97
C THR A 47 -2.08 1.20 -16.88
N VAL A 48 -1.85 0.70 -15.66
CA VAL A 48 -1.39 1.53 -14.53
C VAL A 48 0.05 2.01 -14.78
N MET A 49 0.92 1.12 -15.24
CA MET A 49 2.31 1.48 -15.58
C MET A 49 2.38 2.57 -16.64
N TYR A 50 1.57 2.46 -17.69
CA TYR A 50 1.53 3.46 -18.76
C TYR A 50 0.99 4.83 -18.30
N ARG A 51 -0.04 4.83 -17.44
CA ARG A 51 -0.74 6.05 -17.04
C ARG A 51 -0.19 6.70 -15.77
N TRP A 52 0.32 5.89 -14.85
CA TRP A 52 0.76 6.33 -13.53
C TRP A 52 2.23 6.02 -13.23
N GLY A 53 2.86 5.13 -13.98
CA GLY A 53 4.31 4.89 -13.99
C GLY A 53 4.82 3.79 -13.08
N ILE A 54 3.99 3.29 -12.15
CA ILE A 54 4.31 2.18 -11.24
C ILE A 54 3.02 1.56 -10.74
N CYS A 55 3.04 0.25 -10.41
CA CYS A 55 1.87 -0.41 -9.85
C CYS A 55 2.20 -1.47 -8.79
N GLY A 56 3.47 -1.72 -8.49
CA GLY A 56 3.82 -2.74 -7.52
C GLY A 56 5.31 -3.00 -7.39
N TYR A 57 5.63 -3.84 -6.42
CA TYR A 57 6.96 -4.38 -6.16
C TYR A 57 6.90 -5.87 -5.95
N THR A 58 7.99 -6.57 -6.31
CA THR A 58 8.21 -7.97 -6.00
C THR A 58 9.47 -8.14 -5.17
N ALA A 59 9.38 -8.96 -4.14
CA ALA A 59 10.52 -9.46 -3.37
C ALA A 59 11.02 -10.75 -4.00
N TYR A 60 12.28 -10.76 -4.43
CA TYR A 60 12.95 -11.92 -4.96
C TYR A 60 13.86 -12.52 -3.91
N VAL A 61 13.83 -13.84 -3.80
CA VAL A 61 14.69 -14.60 -2.89
C VAL A 61 15.62 -15.48 -3.69
N SER A 62 16.93 -15.41 -3.36
CA SER A 62 17.95 -16.33 -3.87
C SER A 62 18.60 -17.10 -2.72
N ASN A 63 18.83 -18.40 -2.92
CA ASN A 63 19.47 -19.26 -1.92
C ASN A 63 21.01 -19.27 -2.05
N GLY A 64 21.58 -18.53 -2.99
CA GLY A 64 23.03 -18.46 -3.21
C GLY A 64 23.63 -19.66 -3.91
N ASP A 65 22.85 -20.67 -4.28
CA ASP A 65 23.32 -21.81 -5.05
C ASP A 65 23.57 -21.40 -6.51
N VAL A 66 24.74 -21.76 -7.04
CA VAL A 66 25.12 -21.48 -8.42
C VAL A 66 24.16 -22.23 -9.34
N GLY A 67 23.26 -21.47 -10.00
CA GLY A 67 22.29 -22.04 -10.95
C GLY A 67 20.83 -22.06 -10.44
N SER A 68 20.56 -21.78 -9.15
CA SER A 68 19.20 -21.50 -8.69
C SER A 68 18.90 -20.04 -8.98
N GLY A 69 18.04 -19.76 -9.96
CA GLY A 69 17.59 -18.39 -10.25
C GLY A 69 16.87 -17.76 -9.06
N GLU A 70 16.74 -16.44 -9.08
CA GLU A 70 15.87 -15.71 -8.15
C GLU A 70 14.41 -16.14 -8.34
N ARG A 71 13.67 -16.30 -7.22
CA ARG A 71 12.23 -16.60 -7.24
C ARG A 71 11.46 -15.43 -6.68
N ALA A 72 10.34 -15.11 -7.33
CA ALA A 72 9.37 -14.16 -6.79
C ALA A 72 8.71 -14.79 -5.55
N ALA A 73 9.07 -14.27 -4.39
CA ALA A 73 8.65 -14.79 -3.09
C ALA A 73 7.45 -14.04 -2.51
N ALA A 74 7.29 -12.77 -2.88
CA ALA A 74 6.15 -11.95 -2.49
C ALA A 74 5.96 -10.80 -3.48
N SER A 75 4.71 -10.35 -3.62
CA SER A 75 4.37 -9.19 -4.46
C SER A 75 3.32 -8.31 -3.79
N VAL A 76 3.43 -6.99 -3.98
CA VAL A 76 2.47 -5.97 -3.57
C VAL A 76 2.01 -5.19 -4.78
N PHE A 77 0.71 -4.88 -4.84
CA PHE A 77 0.15 -3.94 -5.82
C PHE A 77 -0.41 -2.70 -5.13
N PHE A 78 -0.22 -1.57 -5.77
CA PHE A 78 -0.74 -0.28 -5.29
C PHE A 78 -0.96 0.69 -6.47
N ALA A 79 -1.97 1.51 -6.35
CA ALA A 79 -2.30 2.55 -7.33
C ALA A 79 -3.29 3.57 -6.74
N PRO A 80 -3.59 4.68 -7.43
CA PRO A 80 -4.77 5.49 -7.14
C PRO A 80 -6.04 4.65 -7.12
N PRO A 81 -7.03 4.96 -6.24
CA PRO A 81 -8.21 4.12 -6.05
C PRO A 81 -9.05 3.93 -7.32
N SER A 82 -8.97 4.84 -8.28
CA SER A 82 -9.66 4.70 -9.57
C SER A 82 -9.22 3.51 -10.42
N TYR A 83 -8.07 2.91 -10.10
CA TYR A 83 -7.58 1.70 -10.76
C TYR A 83 -8.00 0.41 -10.05
N PHE A 84 -8.70 0.52 -8.91
CA PHE A 84 -9.17 -0.60 -8.11
C PHE A 84 -10.70 -0.57 -7.95
N PRO A 85 -11.45 -0.81 -9.03
CA PRO A 85 -12.91 -0.79 -8.96
C PRO A 85 -13.49 -1.81 -7.97
N GLY A 86 -12.80 -2.93 -7.71
CA GLY A 86 -13.17 -3.92 -6.69
C GLY A 86 -13.24 -3.35 -5.29
N SER A 87 -12.54 -2.25 -5.00
CA SER A 87 -12.61 -1.56 -3.70
C SER A 87 -14.01 -1.04 -3.36
N LEU A 88 -14.89 -0.88 -4.35
CA LEU A 88 -16.29 -0.50 -4.15
C LEU A 88 -17.13 -1.59 -3.44
N ALA A 89 -16.66 -2.84 -3.43
CA ALA A 89 -17.29 -3.91 -2.66
C ALA A 89 -17.02 -3.80 -1.15
N MET A 90 -15.97 -3.06 -0.76
CA MET A 90 -15.53 -3.01 0.64
C MET A 90 -16.46 -2.15 1.50
N PRO A 91 -16.97 -2.71 2.64
CA PRO A 91 -18.01 -2.06 3.43
C PRO A 91 -17.53 -0.82 4.20
N SER A 92 -16.22 -0.66 4.39
CA SER A 92 -15.61 0.52 5.04
C SER A 92 -15.10 1.55 4.03
N GLY A 93 -15.40 1.36 2.74
CA GLY A 93 -15.09 2.30 1.66
C GLY A 93 -15.93 3.59 1.70
N PRO A 94 -15.74 4.46 0.72
CA PRO A 94 -14.72 4.43 -0.33
C PRO A 94 -13.32 4.84 0.16
N VAL A 95 -12.29 4.51 -0.63
CA VAL A 95 -10.92 5.00 -0.43
C VAL A 95 -10.90 6.51 -0.67
N SER A 96 -10.09 7.24 0.10
CA SER A 96 -9.97 8.69 -0.01
C SER A 96 -9.32 9.11 -1.34
N GLY A 97 -9.80 10.20 -1.93
CA GLY A 97 -9.33 10.65 -3.25
C GLY A 97 -7.91 11.20 -3.27
N ASP A 98 -7.34 11.51 -2.11
CA ASP A 98 -5.98 12.02 -1.89
C ASP A 98 -4.96 10.91 -1.54
N ALA A 99 -5.42 9.67 -1.39
CA ALA A 99 -4.60 8.52 -1.04
C ALA A 99 -4.38 7.58 -2.24
N ILE A 100 -3.32 6.78 -2.15
CA ILE A 100 -3.20 5.55 -2.93
C ILE A 100 -3.70 4.36 -2.11
N LEU A 101 -4.17 3.33 -2.79
CA LEU A 101 -4.58 2.07 -2.18
C LEU A 101 -3.50 1.01 -2.35
N ILE A 102 -3.09 0.37 -1.26
CA ILE A 102 -2.45 -0.95 -1.31
C ILE A 102 -3.57 -1.98 -1.36
N SER A 103 -3.59 -2.80 -2.41
CA SER A 103 -4.64 -3.81 -2.58
C SER A 103 -4.43 -5.00 -1.66
N ASN A 104 -3.27 -5.63 -1.74
CA ASN A 104 -2.84 -6.73 -0.89
C ASN A 104 -1.33 -6.97 -1.05
N VAL A 105 -0.76 -7.76 -0.14
CA VAL A 105 0.57 -8.35 -0.26
C VAL A 105 0.41 -9.86 -0.32
N PHE A 106 0.88 -10.46 -1.38
CA PHE A 106 0.92 -11.91 -1.55
C PHE A 106 2.30 -12.43 -1.20
N VAL A 107 2.38 -13.46 -0.37
CA VAL A 107 3.63 -14.10 0.04
C VAL A 107 3.53 -15.59 -0.23
N ASP A 108 4.44 -16.12 -1.03
CA ASP A 108 4.52 -17.56 -1.30
C ASP A 108 4.85 -18.32 0.00
N GLN A 109 4.09 -19.38 0.27
CA GLN A 109 4.09 -20.13 1.52
C GLN A 109 5.48 -20.49 2.08
N PRO A 110 6.48 -20.92 1.28
CA PRO A 110 7.82 -21.22 1.78
C PRO A 110 8.56 -20.02 2.38
N TYR A 111 8.10 -18.80 2.11
CA TYR A 111 8.74 -17.55 2.53
C TYR A 111 7.97 -16.79 3.62
N MET A 112 6.87 -17.37 4.12
CA MET A 112 6.15 -16.84 5.26
C MET A 112 7.05 -16.77 6.49
N GLY A 113 6.89 -15.73 7.32
CA GLY A 113 7.74 -15.49 8.49
C GLY A 113 9.06 -14.77 8.19
N LEU A 114 9.34 -14.41 6.93
CA LEU A 114 10.48 -13.56 6.56
C LEU A 114 10.16 -12.05 6.63
N TYR A 115 9.01 -11.68 7.12
CA TYR A 115 8.53 -10.28 7.21
C TYR A 115 8.54 -9.54 5.87
N LEU A 116 8.32 -10.28 4.75
CA LEU A 116 8.30 -9.70 3.41
C LEU A 116 7.16 -8.71 3.24
N GLU A 117 6.03 -8.93 3.89
CA GLU A 117 4.86 -8.04 3.92
C GLU A 117 5.23 -6.66 4.45
N HIS A 118 5.88 -6.63 5.62
CA HIS A 118 6.29 -5.38 6.25
C HIS A 118 7.24 -4.60 5.34
N SER A 119 8.24 -5.30 4.78
CA SER A 119 9.23 -4.69 3.90
C SER A 119 8.62 -4.19 2.58
N LEU A 120 7.64 -4.89 2.03
CA LEU A 120 6.93 -4.46 0.82
C LEU A 120 6.03 -3.25 1.10
N ILE A 121 5.31 -3.23 2.25
CA ILE A 121 4.52 -2.07 2.67
C ILE A 121 5.43 -0.85 2.87
N ASP A 122 6.56 -1.00 3.58
CA ASP A 122 7.55 0.08 3.75
C ASP A 122 8.09 0.59 2.42
N THR A 123 8.32 -0.32 1.46
CA THR A 123 8.75 0.06 0.11
C THR A 123 7.70 0.90 -0.61
N VAL A 124 6.42 0.55 -0.49
CA VAL A 124 5.30 1.33 -1.06
C VAL A 124 5.18 2.69 -0.38
N VAL A 125 5.27 2.74 0.96
CA VAL A 125 5.24 3.99 1.73
C VAL A 125 6.37 4.92 1.29
N THR A 126 7.59 4.41 1.21
CA THR A 126 8.76 5.17 0.74
C THR A 126 8.58 5.71 -0.69
N GLU A 127 8.03 4.90 -1.59
CA GLU A 127 7.75 5.33 -2.97
C GLU A 127 6.65 6.40 -3.01
N ALA A 128 5.61 6.25 -2.18
CA ALA A 128 4.54 7.23 -2.06
C ALA A 128 5.07 8.59 -1.55
N GLU A 129 5.91 8.59 -0.52
CA GLU A 129 6.59 9.80 0.00
C GLU A 129 7.45 10.45 -1.08
N ARG A 130 8.27 9.66 -1.80
CA ARG A 130 9.12 10.15 -2.89
C ARG A 130 8.31 10.81 -4.01
N ARG A 131 7.07 10.39 -4.22
CA ARG A 131 6.14 10.94 -5.22
C ARG A 131 5.32 12.12 -4.71
N GLY A 132 5.44 12.47 -3.44
CA GLY A 132 4.63 13.51 -2.81
C GLY A 132 3.16 13.13 -2.63
N ILE A 133 2.86 11.83 -2.51
CA ILE A 133 1.54 11.33 -2.18
C ILE A 133 1.24 11.67 -0.72
N VAL A 134 0.01 12.07 -0.45
CA VAL A 134 -0.40 12.57 0.88
C VAL A 134 -0.64 11.43 1.86
N ALA A 135 -1.17 10.31 1.38
CA ALA A 135 -1.51 9.18 2.23
C ALA A 135 -1.52 7.85 1.48
N VAL A 136 -1.36 6.78 2.24
CA VAL A 136 -1.57 5.40 1.81
C VAL A 136 -2.73 4.81 2.59
N GLU A 137 -3.66 4.15 1.91
CA GLU A 137 -4.78 3.43 2.52
C GLU A 137 -4.72 1.95 2.17
N ALA A 138 -5.30 1.13 3.05
CA ALA A 138 -5.49 -0.29 2.82
C ALA A 138 -6.73 -0.76 3.57
N PHE A 139 -7.33 -1.86 3.11
CA PHE A 139 -8.36 -2.57 3.88
C PHE A 139 -7.68 -3.66 4.69
N GLY A 140 -8.05 -3.73 5.97
CA GLY A 140 -7.58 -4.77 6.88
C GLY A 140 -8.65 -5.81 7.15
N ARG A 141 -8.24 -7.00 7.60
CA ARG A 141 -9.12 -8.03 8.15
C ARG A 141 -8.86 -8.18 9.63
N ASN A 142 -9.92 -8.04 10.44
CA ASN A 142 -9.90 -8.43 11.84
C ASN A 142 -10.19 -9.92 11.93
N ASP A 143 -9.16 -10.69 12.21
CA ASP A 143 -9.28 -12.15 12.36
C ASP A 143 -9.39 -12.55 13.83
N ALA A 144 -10.23 -11.84 14.60
CA ALA A 144 -10.44 -12.12 16.03
C ALA A 144 -10.88 -13.57 16.32
N ASP A 145 -11.36 -14.28 15.31
CA ASP A 145 -11.81 -15.67 15.40
C ASP A 145 -10.88 -16.65 14.64
N THR A 146 -9.77 -16.18 14.05
CA THR A 146 -8.84 -17.03 13.31
C THR A 146 -7.66 -17.42 14.22
N PRO A 147 -7.28 -18.71 14.30
CA PRO A 147 -6.14 -19.15 15.12
C PRO A 147 -4.86 -18.41 14.73
N GLU A 148 -4.05 -17.99 15.74
CA GLU A 148 -2.76 -17.38 15.54
C GLU A 148 -1.91 -18.17 14.54
N GLY A 149 -1.47 -17.53 13.46
CA GLY A 149 -0.60 -18.11 12.42
C GLY A 149 -1.30 -18.53 11.13
N SER A 150 -2.61 -18.38 11.02
CA SER A 150 -3.32 -18.61 9.75
C SER A 150 -3.44 -17.32 8.96
N TYR A 151 -2.52 -17.10 8.02
CA TYR A 151 -2.56 -15.99 7.08
C TYR A 151 -3.70 -16.10 6.06
N PHE A 152 -4.25 -17.31 5.94
CA PHE A 152 -5.42 -17.63 5.13
C PHE A 152 -6.46 -18.34 6.01
N PRO A 153 -7.77 -18.15 5.76
CA PRO A 153 -8.82 -18.92 6.43
C PRO A 153 -8.52 -20.41 6.39
N GLU A 154 -8.80 -21.14 7.48
CA GLU A 154 -8.72 -22.60 7.48
C GLU A 154 -9.55 -23.12 6.29
N GLY A 155 -8.91 -23.83 5.35
CA GLY A 155 -9.55 -24.30 4.11
C GLY A 155 -9.19 -23.48 2.86
N TYR A 156 -8.35 -22.48 2.94
CA TYR A 156 -7.84 -21.81 1.73
C TYR A 156 -6.87 -22.75 1.00
N HIS A 157 -7.36 -23.43 -0.01
CA HIS A 157 -6.60 -24.34 -0.88
C HIS A 157 -6.06 -23.67 -2.15
N GLY A 158 -5.64 -22.40 -2.04
CA GLY A 158 -5.12 -21.66 -3.17
C GLY A 158 -6.19 -21.16 -4.14
N TRP A 159 -5.77 -20.81 -5.34
CA TRP A 159 -6.58 -20.18 -6.37
C TRP A 159 -7.78 -21.03 -6.90
N GLU A 160 -7.80 -22.33 -6.64
CA GLU A 160 -8.86 -23.25 -7.14
C GLU A 160 -10.20 -23.13 -6.41
N GLU A 161 -10.21 -22.59 -5.19
CA GLU A 161 -11.42 -22.48 -4.36
C GLU A 161 -11.81 -21.03 -4.03
N ARG A 162 -11.42 -20.06 -4.87
CA ARG A 162 -11.76 -18.65 -4.60
C ARG A 162 -13.27 -18.45 -4.59
N PRO A 163 -13.79 -17.76 -3.56
CA PRO A 163 -15.17 -17.31 -3.59
C PRO A 163 -15.39 -16.39 -4.80
N HIS A 164 -16.54 -16.50 -5.41
CA HIS A 164 -16.94 -15.67 -6.54
C HIS A 164 -16.81 -14.19 -6.19
N SER A 165 -16.44 -13.35 -7.15
CA SER A 165 -16.34 -11.90 -6.98
C SER A 165 -17.63 -11.34 -6.34
N GLY A 166 -17.54 -10.92 -5.09
CA GLY A 166 -18.69 -10.49 -4.28
C GLY A 166 -18.77 -11.15 -2.91
N ASP A 167 -18.10 -12.28 -2.69
CA ASP A 167 -17.93 -12.85 -1.36
C ASP A 167 -16.71 -12.24 -0.68
N LEU A 168 -16.95 -11.40 0.31
CA LEU A 168 -15.90 -10.74 1.08
C LEU A 168 -15.13 -11.69 2.01
N GLU A 169 -15.67 -12.91 2.26
CA GLU A 169 -14.97 -13.91 3.08
C GLU A 169 -13.60 -14.28 2.51
N GLY A 170 -13.50 -14.40 1.20
CA GLY A 170 -12.28 -14.69 0.47
C GLY A 170 -11.54 -13.45 -0.07
N ALA A 171 -11.98 -12.24 0.26
CA ALA A 171 -11.33 -11.04 -0.24
C ALA A 171 -9.84 -11.00 0.19
N PRO A 172 -8.90 -10.77 -0.75
CA PRO A 172 -7.49 -10.69 -0.45
C PRO A 172 -7.18 -9.33 0.18
N VAL A 173 -7.30 -9.24 1.49
CA VAL A 173 -7.01 -8.04 2.29
C VAL A 173 -5.85 -8.31 3.25
N LEU A 174 -5.18 -7.26 3.67
CA LEU A 174 -4.09 -7.34 4.64
C LEU A 174 -4.62 -7.72 6.04
N SER A 175 -3.76 -8.30 6.88
CA SER A 175 -4.08 -8.44 8.30
C SER A 175 -4.13 -7.06 8.96
N ALA A 176 -5.13 -6.86 9.83
CA ALA A 176 -5.24 -5.65 10.64
C ALA A 176 -3.98 -5.43 11.50
N ASP A 177 -3.45 -6.50 12.10
CA ASP A 177 -2.27 -6.45 12.95
C ASP A 177 -1.03 -5.93 12.20
N ILE A 178 -0.83 -6.33 10.94
CA ILE A 178 0.28 -5.84 10.12
C ILE A 178 0.13 -4.35 9.84
N LEU A 179 -1.07 -3.90 9.50
CA LEU A 179 -1.32 -2.48 9.23
C LEU A 179 -1.08 -1.63 10.49
N GLU A 180 -1.52 -2.08 11.65
CA GLU A 180 -1.30 -1.40 12.92
C GLU A 180 0.19 -1.36 13.29
N GLN A 181 0.92 -2.46 13.13
CA GLN A 181 2.37 -2.52 13.34
C GLN A 181 3.14 -1.58 12.38
N GLN A 182 2.61 -1.37 11.18
CA GLN A 182 3.14 -0.42 10.19
C GLN A 182 2.70 1.03 10.43
N GLY A 183 1.97 1.29 11.53
CA GLY A 183 1.55 2.64 11.91
C GLY A 183 0.41 3.21 11.08
N PHE A 184 -0.43 2.33 10.52
CA PHE A 184 -1.69 2.76 9.91
C PHE A 184 -2.77 2.90 10.99
N GLU A 185 -3.65 3.88 10.83
CA GLU A 185 -4.76 4.15 11.74
C GLU A 185 -6.11 3.87 11.09
N ILE A 186 -7.10 3.41 11.86
CA ILE A 186 -8.44 3.12 11.36
C ILE A 186 -9.16 4.43 11.05
N ILE A 187 -9.56 4.61 9.79
CA ILE A 187 -10.38 5.74 9.33
C ILE A 187 -11.78 5.32 8.87
N GLY A 188 -11.96 4.06 8.48
CA GLY A 188 -13.26 3.47 8.14
C GLY A 188 -13.54 2.28 9.05
N LYS A 189 -14.49 2.44 10.00
CA LYS A 189 -14.81 1.38 10.96
C LYS A 189 -15.70 0.32 10.33
N HIS A 190 -15.30 -0.93 10.46
CA HIS A 190 -16.12 -2.10 10.17
C HIS A 190 -15.65 -3.27 11.06
N PRO A 191 -16.52 -4.10 11.62
CA PRO A 191 -16.11 -5.17 12.54
C PRO A 191 -15.08 -6.12 11.95
N ARG A 192 -15.19 -6.46 10.66
CA ARG A 192 -14.37 -7.46 9.99
C ARG A 192 -13.41 -6.89 8.96
N PHE A 193 -13.79 -5.80 8.27
CA PHE A 193 -13.01 -5.18 7.20
C PHE A 193 -12.85 -3.68 7.43
N PRO A 194 -12.13 -3.25 8.50
CA PRO A 194 -11.83 -1.84 8.70
C PRO A 194 -10.93 -1.31 7.59
N ARG A 195 -11.04 -0.02 7.29
CA ARG A 195 -10.14 0.69 6.38
C ARG A 195 -9.12 1.49 7.18
N TYR A 196 -7.89 1.33 6.81
CA TYR A 196 -6.72 1.93 7.44
C TYR A 196 -6.10 2.98 6.55
N ARG A 197 -5.47 3.97 7.18
CA ARG A 197 -4.75 5.05 6.52
C ARG A 197 -3.45 5.36 7.25
N LYS A 198 -2.41 5.63 6.48
CA LYS A 198 -1.17 6.22 6.95
C LYS A 198 -0.95 7.53 6.23
N ASP A 199 -1.04 8.65 6.97
CA ASP A 199 -0.68 9.96 6.44
C ASP A 199 0.83 10.08 6.30
N LEU A 200 1.26 10.62 5.16
CA LEU A 200 2.66 10.79 4.83
C LEU A 200 3.04 12.25 5.01
N ASN A 201 4.07 12.50 5.81
CA ASN A 201 4.66 13.82 5.92
C ASN A 201 5.44 14.10 4.62
N SER A 202 4.79 14.70 3.63
CA SER A 202 5.52 15.18 2.47
C SER A 202 6.50 16.28 2.91
N ALA A 203 7.70 16.32 2.32
CA ALA A 203 8.67 17.40 2.57
C ALA A 203 8.05 18.81 2.36
N ALA A 204 7.03 18.91 1.52
CA ALA A 204 6.23 20.13 1.33
C ALA A 204 5.47 20.58 2.61
N SER A 205 5.00 19.65 3.45
CA SER A 205 4.39 19.98 4.75
C SER A 205 5.42 20.56 5.73
N LEU A 206 6.64 20.00 5.76
CA LEU A 206 7.71 20.52 6.60
C LEU A 206 8.14 21.94 6.22
N PHE A 207 8.12 22.27 4.93
CA PHE A 207 8.42 23.64 4.47
C PHE A 207 7.27 24.60 4.74
N SER A 208 6.00 24.18 4.65
CA SER A 208 4.85 25.04 4.98
C SER A 208 4.80 25.37 6.47
N ASP A 209 5.12 24.43 7.34
CA ASP A 209 5.19 24.64 8.78
C ASP A 209 6.36 25.57 9.15
N PHE A 210 7.49 25.44 8.44
CA PHE A 210 8.65 26.31 8.63
C PHE A 210 8.37 27.76 8.15
N GLU A 211 7.66 27.93 7.05
CA GLU A 211 7.22 29.26 6.56
C GLU A 211 6.19 29.90 7.50
N ALA A 212 5.25 29.12 8.05
CA ALA A 212 4.25 29.61 9.00
C ALA A 212 4.91 30.07 10.31
N ASP A 213 5.87 29.31 10.84
CA ASP A 213 6.63 29.67 12.04
C ASP A 213 7.52 30.89 11.81
N THR A 214 8.13 31.02 10.65
CA THR A 214 8.97 32.18 10.28
C THR A 214 8.13 33.45 10.15
N HIS A 215 6.94 33.36 9.57
CA HIS A 215 5.97 34.47 9.51
C HIS A 215 5.44 34.88 10.89
N ALA A 216 5.19 33.91 11.78
CA ALA A 216 4.78 34.18 13.15
C ALA A 216 5.88 34.91 13.96
N LEU A 217 7.13 34.54 13.77
CA LEU A 217 8.28 35.19 14.40
C LEU A 217 8.54 36.59 13.87
N LEU A 218 8.33 36.84 12.58
CA LEU A 218 8.50 38.15 11.96
C LEU A 218 7.39 39.12 12.37
N ASN A 219 6.16 38.63 12.57
CA ASN A 219 5.01 39.43 12.99
C ASN A 219 5.02 39.73 14.51
N ASN A 220 5.81 39.03 15.30
CA ASN A 220 5.93 39.23 16.73
C ASN A 220 7.13 40.10 17.15
N SER A 221 7.93 40.59 16.20
CA SER A 221 8.97 41.58 16.46
C SER A 221 8.33 42.97 16.61
N ALA A 222 8.12 43.37 17.85
CA ALA A 222 7.64 44.72 18.19
C ALA A 222 8.62 45.79 17.64
N PRO A 223 8.12 46.93 17.14
CA PRO A 223 8.99 47.98 16.65
C PRO A 223 9.81 48.56 17.82
N LEU A 224 11.13 48.58 17.65
CA LEU A 224 12.02 49.31 18.55
C LEU A 224 11.64 50.81 18.53
N SER A 225 10.94 51.26 19.55
CA SER A 225 10.66 52.67 19.78
C SER A 225 11.98 53.40 20.09
N THR A 226 12.37 54.25 19.19
CA THR A 226 13.53 55.18 19.33
C THR A 226 13.22 56.17 20.44
N VAL A 227 13.83 55.99 21.61
CA VAL A 227 13.88 57.03 22.64
C VAL A 227 15.16 57.85 22.34
N LEU A 228 15.02 58.93 21.64
CA LEU A 228 15.97 60.05 21.62
C LEU A 228 15.26 61.31 22.05
N GLY A 229 15.25 61.55 23.35
CA GLY A 229 14.93 62.84 23.92
C GLY A 229 16.08 63.28 24.80
N GLY A 230 16.97 64.05 24.22
CA GLY A 230 18.04 64.75 24.95
C GLY A 230 17.85 66.25 24.75
N GLN A 231 17.28 66.92 25.76
CA GLN A 231 17.32 68.36 25.91
C GLN A 231 18.71 68.78 26.32
N TRP A 232 19.26 69.82 25.67
CA TRP A 232 20.27 70.71 26.19
C TRP A 232 19.78 72.12 26.06
N ALA A 233 19.63 72.81 27.21
CA ALA A 233 19.47 74.23 27.35
C ALA A 233 20.81 74.94 27.34
#